data_e050eebe48cafb0abe03770f0561bc12
#
_entry.id   e050eebe48cafb0abe03770f0561bc12
#
_cell.length_a   1.000
_cell.length_b   1.000
_cell.length_c   1.000
_cell.angle_alpha   90.00
_cell.angle_beta   90.00
_cell.angle_gamma   90.00
#
_symmetry.space_group_name_H-M   'P 1'
#
loop_
_entity.id
_entity.type
_entity.pdbx_description
1 polymer ?
#
loop_
_entity_poly.entity_id
_entity_poly.type
_entity_poly.pdbx_seq_one_letter_code
_entity_poly.pdbx_strand_id
1 'polypeptide(L)'
;MNVLFRVDSSSDIGLGHLMRCFVLAEQYRHNDITFAAQSLKGNFNQKIIDKGYKLVILNGNSIDELCKNIELLHINNVVFDHYGIDYKFEKSVKEKTGVQILSFDDIYEKHYCNVLLNHNIYADSRKYEGLVPEFCDVRCGKKYTLIRDEFKKIKIK
;
A
#
# COMPACT_ATOMS: atom_id res chain seq x y z
N MET A 1 -4.28 -13.16 -9.72
CA MET A 1 -4.87 -12.15 -8.85
C MET A 1 -4.29 -10.79 -9.25
N ASN A 2 -5.11 -9.76 -9.24
CA ASN A 2 -4.71 -8.41 -9.65
C ASN A 2 -4.55 -7.52 -8.41
N VAL A 3 -3.37 -6.94 -8.24
CA VAL A 3 -3.03 -6.13 -7.07
C VAL A 3 -2.72 -4.70 -7.52
N LEU A 4 -3.29 -3.73 -6.84
CA LEU A 4 -3.02 -2.32 -7.09
C LEU A 4 -2.37 -1.69 -5.86
N PHE A 5 -1.24 -1.03 -6.07
CA PHE A 5 -0.56 -0.25 -5.04
C PHE A 5 -0.87 1.23 -5.24
N ARG A 6 -1.58 1.82 -4.29
CA ARG A 6 -1.85 3.26 -4.29
C ARG A 6 -0.83 3.96 -3.41
N VAL A 7 0.11 4.63 -4.04
CA VAL A 7 1.23 5.29 -3.38
C VAL A 7 1.67 6.50 -4.19
N ASP A 8 2.10 7.55 -3.53
CA ASP A 8 2.67 8.73 -4.16
C ASP A 8 4.13 8.93 -3.75
N SER A 9 4.87 9.59 -4.62
CA SER A 9 6.20 10.08 -4.34
C SER A 9 6.33 11.50 -4.87
N SER A 10 7.19 12.30 -4.27
CA SER A 10 7.45 13.68 -4.71
C SER A 10 8.70 14.19 -4.03
N SER A 11 9.10 15.43 -4.38
CA SER A 11 10.18 16.10 -3.65
C SER A 11 9.85 16.32 -2.18
N ASP A 12 8.56 16.49 -1.83
CA ASP A 12 8.11 16.68 -0.45
C ASP A 12 7.85 15.37 0.28
N ILE A 13 7.13 14.44 -0.36
CA ILE A 13 6.81 13.12 0.23
C ILE A 13 8.06 12.27 0.35
N GLY A 14 8.97 12.39 -0.61
CA GLY A 14 10.15 11.56 -0.68
C GLY A 14 9.90 10.21 -1.33
N LEU A 15 10.85 9.30 -1.16
CA LEU A 15 10.92 8.02 -1.84
C LEU A 15 10.52 6.83 -0.94
N GLY A 16 10.47 7.04 0.37
CA GLY A 16 10.33 5.96 1.36
C GLY A 16 9.12 5.06 1.16
N HIS A 17 7.94 5.67 0.96
CA HIS A 17 6.71 4.90 0.74
C HIS A 17 6.80 4.02 -0.52
N LEU A 18 7.29 4.61 -1.60
CA LEU A 18 7.43 3.89 -2.86
C LEU A 18 8.39 2.70 -2.72
N MET A 19 9.52 2.90 -2.05
CA MET A 19 10.53 1.84 -1.88
C MET A 19 10.01 0.67 -1.06
N ARG A 20 9.28 0.95 0.03
CA ARG A 20 8.71 -0.13 0.82
C ARG A 20 7.57 -0.86 0.09
N CYS A 21 6.84 -0.16 -0.77
CA CYS A 21 5.86 -0.79 -1.65
C CYS A 21 6.53 -1.74 -2.64
N PHE A 22 7.70 -1.39 -3.18
CA PHE A 22 8.44 -2.29 -4.06
C PHE A 22 8.85 -3.56 -3.34
N VAL A 23 9.31 -3.46 -2.09
CA VAL A 23 9.67 -4.65 -1.30
C VAL A 23 8.46 -5.55 -1.09
N LEU A 24 7.31 -4.97 -0.75
CA LEU A 24 6.09 -5.75 -0.57
C LEU A 24 5.62 -6.35 -1.91
N ALA A 25 5.74 -5.61 -3.02
CA ALA A 25 5.31 -6.08 -4.34
C ALA A 25 6.04 -7.35 -4.77
N GLU A 26 7.28 -7.55 -4.35
CA GLU A 26 8.02 -8.79 -4.64
C GLU A 26 7.30 -10.04 -4.11
N GLN A 27 6.53 -9.91 -3.06
CA GLN A 27 5.76 -11.02 -2.50
C GLN A 27 4.55 -11.39 -3.37
N TYR A 28 4.17 -10.49 -4.28
CA TYR A 28 3.07 -10.69 -5.24
C TYR A 28 3.57 -10.89 -6.67
N ARG A 29 4.86 -11.18 -6.86
CA ARG A 29 5.51 -11.20 -8.18
C ARG A 29 4.86 -12.14 -9.21
N HIS A 30 4.10 -13.12 -8.76
CA HIS A 30 3.37 -14.03 -9.65
C HIS A 30 1.97 -13.54 -10.01
N ASN A 31 1.62 -12.33 -9.59
CA ASN A 31 0.33 -11.70 -9.84
C ASN A 31 0.50 -10.49 -10.74
N ASP A 32 -0.61 -10.00 -11.31
CA ASP A 32 -0.58 -8.75 -12.06
C ASP A 32 -0.54 -7.57 -11.09
N ILE A 33 0.49 -6.77 -11.19
CA ILE A 33 0.74 -5.63 -10.29
C ILE A 33 0.63 -4.32 -11.06
N THR A 34 -0.20 -3.43 -10.55
CA THR A 34 -0.36 -2.07 -11.06
C THR A 34 -0.10 -1.09 -9.92
N PHE A 35 0.65 -0.03 -10.23
CA PHE A 35 0.81 1.10 -9.33
C PHE A 35 -0.07 2.25 -9.81
N ALA A 36 -0.78 2.89 -8.91
CA ALA A 36 -1.56 4.09 -9.19
C ALA A 36 -0.99 5.24 -8.37
N ALA A 37 -0.58 6.30 -9.04
CA ALA A 37 0.10 7.42 -8.43
C ALA A 37 -0.26 8.74 -9.13
N GLN A 38 -0.21 9.83 -8.38
CA GLN A 38 -0.30 11.17 -8.95
C GLN A 38 1.03 11.57 -9.58
N SER A 39 0.96 12.45 -10.58
CA SER A 39 2.16 13.05 -11.20
C SER A 39 2.55 14.32 -10.43
N LEU A 40 3.08 14.15 -9.24
CA LEU A 40 3.49 15.25 -8.38
C LEU A 40 4.88 15.76 -8.76
N LYS A 41 5.20 16.98 -8.35
CA LYS A 41 6.50 17.60 -8.63
C LYS A 41 7.62 16.78 -7.97
N GLY A 42 8.64 16.44 -8.76
CA GLY A 42 9.77 15.67 -8.27
C GLY A 42 9.42 14.22 -7.95
N ASN A 43 8.38 13.66 -8.57
CA ASN A 43 7.98 12.28 -8.36
C ASN A 43 9.03 11.29 -8.89
N PHE A 44 8.96 10.07 -8.39
CA PHE A 44 9.83 8.96 -8.78
C PHE A 44 9.07 7.88 -9.56
N ASN A 45 7.99 8.27 -10.27
CA ASN A 45 7.13 7.33 -10.99
C ASN A 45 7.88 6.53 -12.07
N GLN A 46 8.96 7.09 -12.63
CA GLN A 46 9.79 6.37 -13.59
C GLN A 46 10.37 5.08 -13.00
N LYS A 47 10.64 5.05 -11.70
CA LYS A 47 11.15 3.84 -11.03
C LYS A 47 10.14 2.68 -11.08
N ILE A 48 8.85 2.99 -11.09
CA ILE A 48 7.78 2.00 -11.22
C ILE A 48 7.87 1.32 -12.59
N ILE A 49 8.01 2.13 -13.63
CA ILE A 49 8.16 1.66 -15.01
C ILE A 49 9.45 0.85 -15.18
N ASP A 50 10.54 1.34 -14.61
CA ASP A 50 11.85 0.66 -14.70
C ASP A 50 11.82 -0.73 -14.05
N LYS A 51 10.98 -0.94 -13.05
CA LYS A 51 10.80 -2.25 -12.42
C LYS A 51 9.86 -3.17 -13.20
N GLY A 52 9.26 -2.68 -14.27
CA GLY A 52 8.38 -3.47 -15.13
C GLY A 52 6.92 -3.55 -14.65
N TYR A 53 6.54 -2.73 -13.67
CA TYR A 53 5.15 -2.68 -13.22
C TYR A 53 4.31 -1.75 -14.09
N LYS A 54 3.01 -2.04 -14.16
CA LYS A 54 2.05 -1.15 -14.81
C LYS A 54 1.86 0.10 -13.95
N LEU A 55 1.70 1.25 -14.59
CA LEU A 55 1.50 2.52 -13.92
C LEU A 55 0.27 3.22 -14.44
N VAL A 56 -0.63 3.61 -13.52
CA VAL A 56 -1.77 4.47 -13.81
C VAL A 56 -1.51 5.83 -13.15
N ILE A 57 -1.57 6.88 -13.92
CA ILE A 57 -1.44 8.25 -13.41
C ILE A 57 -2.83 8.76 -13.03
N LEU A 58 -2.98 9.13 -11.75
CA LEU A 58 -4.23 9.69 -11.23
C LEU A 58 -4.20 11.20 -11.32
N ASN A 59 -5.37 11.80 -11.58
CA ASN A 59 -5.53 13.26 -11.62
C ASN A 59 -5.53 13.89 -10.23
N GLY A 60 -5.81 13.08 -9.20
CA GLY A 60 -5.86 13.54 -7.82
C GLY A 60 -6.01 12.38 -6.87
N ASN A 61 -6.51 12.65 -5.66
CA ASN A 61 -6.76 11.64 -4.64
C ASN A 61 -8.26 11.41 -4.44
N SER A 62 -8.99 11.25 -5.54
CA SER A 62 -10.43 11.04 -5.54
C SER A 62 -10.78 9.56 -5.35
N ILE A 63 -11.78 9.30 -4.50
CA ILE A 63 -12.33 7.95 -4.31
C ILE A 63 -12.92 7.44 -5.64
N ASP A 64 -13.67 8.27 -6.34
CA ASP A 64 -14.36 7.87 -7.57
C ASP A 64 -13.38 7.48 -8.67
N GLU A 65 -12.32 8.25 -8.86
CA GLU A 65 -11.28 7.93 -9.85
C GLU A 65 -10.60 6.62 -9.52
N LEU A 66 -10.24 6.41 -8.26
CA LEU A 66 -9.60 5.17 -7.83
C LEU A 66 -10.52 3.96 -8.03
N CYS A 67 -11.78 4.06 -7.61
CA CYS A 67 -12.75 2.98 -7.78
C CYS A 67 -12.99 2.63 -9.24
N LYS A 68 -13.02 3.63 -10.12
CA LYS A 68 -13.14 3.42 -11.56
C LYS A 68 -11.97 2.60 -12.11
N ASN A 69 -10.75 2.91 -11.69
CA ASN A 69 -9.57 2.15 -12.10
C ASN A 69 -9.58 0.73 -11.52
N ILE A 70 -10.02 0.57 -10.27
CA ILE A 70 -10.15 -0.74 -9.64
C ILE A 70 -11.08 -1.64 -10.47
N GLU A 71 -12.22 -1.11 -10.90
CA GLU A 71 -13.19 -1.84 -11.71
C GLU A 71 -12.65 -2.15 -13.10
N LEU A 72 -12.08 -1.15 -13.78
CA LEU A 72 -11.56 -1.31 -15.14
C LEU A 72 -10.44 -2.34 -15.22
N LEU A 73 -9.59 -2.40 -14.20
CA LEU A 73 -8.44 -3.30 -14.16
C LEU A 73 -8.73 -4.62 -13.44
N HIS A 74 -9.96 -4.83 -13.01
CA HIS A 74 -10.38 -6.03 -12.27
C HIS A 74 -9.49 -6.30 -11.04
N ILE A 75 -9.21 -5.27 -10.27
CA ILE A 75 -8.35 -5.36 -9.09
C ILE A 75 -9.06 -6.16 -7.97
N ASN A 76 -8.35 -7.09 -7.37
CA ASN A 76 -8.83 -7.91 -6.26
C ASN A 76 -8.32 -7.40 -4.91
N ASN A 77 -7.09 -6.90 -4.88
CA ASN A 77 -6.44 -6.42 -3.66
C ASN A 77 -5.83 -5.05 -3.90
N VAL A 78 -6.04 -4.16 -2.95
CA VAL A 78 -5.45 -2.82 -2.96
C VAL A 78 -4.54 -2.66 -1.77
N VAL A 79 -3.34 -2.17 -2.01
CA VAL A 79 -2.39 -1.78 -0.96
C VAL A 79 -2.35 -0.26 -0.91
N PHE A 80 -2.64 0.30 0.26
CA PHE A 80 -2.55 1.73 0.51
C PHE A 80 -1.29 2.06 1.30
N ASP A 81 -0.51 2.99 0.79
CA ASP A 81 0.60 3.60 1.51
C ASP A 81 0.59 5.10 1.26
N HIS A 82 -0.29 5.80 2.00
CA HIS A 82 -0.56 7.21 1.73
C HIS A 82 -1.18 7.88 2.94
N TYR A 83 -0.54 8.92 3.48
CA TYR A 83 -1.07 9.65 4.63
C TYR A 83 -2.36 10.42 4.35
N GLY A 84 -2.67 10.69 3.09
CA GLY A 84 -3.93 11.33 2.68
C GLY A 84 -5.10 10.38 2.50
N ILE A 85 -4.93 9.11 2.82
CA ILE A 85 -5.98 8.08 2.73
C ILE A 85 -6.30 7.60 4.14
N ASP A 86 -7.50 7.92 4.60
CA ASP A 86 -7.93 7.65 5.96
C ASP A 86 -8.97 6.52 6.02
N TYR A 87 -9.47 6.26 7.23
CA TYR A 87 -10.51 5.26 7.49
C TYR A 87 -11.73 5.43 6.57
N LYS A 88 -12.21 6.66 6.39
CA LYS A 88 -13.41 6.92 5.57
C LYS A 88 -13.16 6.62 4.10
N PHE A 89 -11.99 6.99 3.61
CA PHE A 89 -11.58 6.72 2.23
C PHE A 89 -11.52 5.20 1.99
N GLU A 90 -10.84 4.48 2.86
CA GLU A 90 -10.69 3.03 2.79
C GLU A 90 -12.05 2.32 2.82
N LYS A 91 -12.90 2.72 3.75
CA LYS A 91 -14.24 2.15 3.89
C LYS A 91 -15.09 2.37 2.64
N SER A 92 -15.05 3.57 2.07
CA SER A 92 -15.77 3.89 0.82
C SER A 92 -15.29 3.05 -0.35
N VAL A 93 -13.98 2.87 -0.48
CA VAL A 93 -13.41 2.03 -1.54
C VAL A 93 -13.88 0.59 -1.39
N LYS A 94 -13.83 0.05 -0.17
CA LYS A 94 -14.27 -1.31 0.07
C LYS A 94 -15.76 -1.51 -0.21
N GLU A 95 -16.59 -0.58 0.24
CA GLU A 95 -18.05 -0.67 0.02
C GLU A 95 -18.41 -0.57 -1.46
N LYS A 96 -17.68 0.25 -2.22
CA LYS A 96 -17.96 0.45 -3.65
C LYS A 96 -17.41 -0.65 -4.56
N THR A 97 -16.33 -1.29 -4.18
CA THR A 97 -15.62 -2.23 -5.07
C THR A 97 -15.50 -3.65 -4.53
N GLY A 98 -15.63 -3.85 -3.22
CA GLY A 98 -15.48 -5.17 -2.60
C GLY A 98 -14.05 -5.68 -2.51
N VAL A 99 -13.04 -4.86 -2.83
CA VAL A 99 -11.63 -5.29 -2.79
C VAL A 99 -11.16 -5.61 -1.39
N GLN A 100 -10.16 -6.48 -1.29
CA GLN A 100 -9.41 -6.67 -0.07
C GLN A 100 -8.41 -5.53 0.07
N ILE A 101 -8.26 -4.98 1.27
CA ILE A 101 -7.41 -3.81 1.52
C ILE A 101 -6.31 -4.19 2.51
N LEU A 102 -5.05 -3.91 2.13
CA LEU A 102 -3.91 -3.87 3.02
C LEU A 102 -3.49 -2.42 3.17
N SER A 103 -3.42 -1.94 4.41
CA SER A 103 -2.99 -0.57 4.68
C SER A 103 -1.67 -0.56 5.45
N PHE A 104 -0.70 0.22 4.96
CA PHE A 104 0.47 0.55 5.74
C PHE A 104 0.11 1.61 6.77
N ASP A 105 0.65 1.48 7.97
CA ASP A 105 0.56 2.51 9.01
C ASP A 105 1.84 2.49 9.84
N ASP A 106 2.29 3.66 10.27
CA ASP A 106 3.44 3.80 11.15
C ASP A 106 3.19 4.83 12.29
N ILE A 107 1.96 5.33 12.38
CA ILE A 107 1.57 6.38 13.32
C ILE A 107 0.37 6.03 14.19
N TYR A 108 -0.08 4.80 14.14
CA TYR A 108 -1.21 4.29 14.93
C TYR A 108 -2.51 5.07 14.70
N GLU A 109 -2.84 5.29 13.43
CA GLU A 109 -4.12 5.87 13.04
C GLU A 109 -5.20 4.81 12.83
N LYS A 110 -6.45 5.29 12.79
CA LYS A 110 -7.59 4.43 12.51
C LYS A 110 -7.62 4.06 11.03
N HIS A 111 -7.86 2.77 10.74
CA HIS A 111 -7.95 2.25 9.37
C HIS A 111 -9.14 1.32 9.20
N TYR A 112 -9.63 1.24 7.97
CA TYR A 112 -10.63 0.26 7.57
C TYR A 112 -10.00 -0.66 6.51
N CYS A 113 -9.44 -1.76 6.95
CA CYS A 113 -8.67 -2.65 6.09
C CYS A 113 -8.77 -4.10 6.56
N ASN A 114 -8.42 -5.02 5.68
CA ASN A 114 -8.37 -6.45 5.99
C ASN A 114 -7.04 -6.86 6.61
N VAL A 115 -5.96 -6.15 6.23
CA VAL A 115 -4.62 -6.33 6.79
C VAL A 115 -4.05 -4.96 7.09
N LEU A 116 -3.56 -4.78 8.31
CA LEU A 116 -2.79 -3.59 8.67
C LEU A 116 -1.34 -4.01 8.85
N LEU A 117 -0.44 -3.32 8.16
CA LEU A 117 0.99 -3.61 8.21
C LEU A 117 1.74 -2.41 8.77
N ASN A 118 2.35 -2.60 9.94
CA ASN A 118 3.31 -1.67 10.49
C ASN A 118 4.65 -2.38 10.55
N HIS A 119 5.54 -2.08 9.61
CA HIS A 119 6.82 -2.77 9.46
C HIS A 119 7.91 -2.25 10.41
N ASN A 120 7.60 -1.29 11.25
CA ASN A 120 8.55 -0.80 12.24
C ASN A 120 8.87 -1.93 13.24
N ILE A 121 10.15 -2.15 13.47
CA ILE A 121 10.64 -3.24 14.33
C ILE A 121 10.07 -3.18 15.75
N TYR A 122 9.73 -1.99 16.24
CA TYR A 122 9.16 -1.79 17.58
C TYR A 122 7.64 -1.61 17.59
N ALA A 123 6.97 -1.82 16.45
CA ALA A 123 5.53 -1.67 16.38
C ALA A 123 4.81 -2.65 17.32
N ASP A 124 3.76 -2.16 17.98
CA ASP A 124 2.99 -2.92 18.96
C ASP A 124 1.56 -3.10 18.45
N SER A 125 1.18 -4.34 18.13
CA SER A 125 -0.14 -4.67 17.60
C SER A 125 -1.27 -4.31 18.57
N ARG A 126 -1.01 -4.31 19.88
CA ARG A 126 -2.03 -3.96 20.89
C ARG A 126 -2.48 -2.51 20.78
N LYS A 127 -1.64 -1.63 20.24
CA LYS A 127 -1.99 -0.22 20.05
C LYS A 127 -3.03 -0.02 18.94
N TYR A 128 -3.29 -1.04 18.14
CA TYR A 128 -4.33 -0.97 17.10
C TYR A 128 -5.70 -1.45 17.57
N GLU A 129 -5.83 -1.89 18.82
CA GLU A 129 -7.14 -2.25 19.38
C GLU A 129 -8.07 -1.04 19.31
N GLY A 130 -9.25 -1.22 18.73
CA GLY A 130 -10.22 -0.14 18.52
C GLY A 130 -9.91 0.78 17.36
N LEU A 131 -8.76 0.63 16.70
CA LEU A 131 -8.38 1.45 15.53
C LEU A 131 -8.69 0.76 14.21
N VAL A 132 -8.90 -0.55 14.23
CA VAL A 132 -9.20 -1.34 13.04
C VAL A 132 -10.42 -2.23 13.31
N PRO A 133 -11.12 -2.69 12.23
CA PRO A 133 -12.23 -3.63 12.39
C PRO A 133 -11.76 -4.94 13.03
N GLU A 134 -12.69 -5.65 13.67
CA GLU A 134 -12.39 -6.95 14.29
C GLU A 134 -11.88 -7.99 13.29
N PHE A 135 -12.32 -7.91 12.03
CA PHE A 135 -11.86 -8.84 10.99
C PHE A 135 -10.43 -8.55 10.51
N CYS A 136 -9.84 -7.42 10.90
CA CYS A 136 -8.51 -7.01 10.42
C CYS A 136 -7.40 -7.86 11.03
N ASP A 137 -6.51 -8.36 10.16
CA ASP A 137 -5.28 -9.03 10.58
C ASP A 137 -4.20 -7.95 10.76
N VAL A 138 -3.78 -7.72 11.99
CA VAL A 138 -2.77 -6.72 12.33
C VAL A 138 -1.39 -7.39 12.34
N ARG A 139 -0.52 -6.94 11.45
CA ARG A 139 0.84 -7.46 11.29
C ARG A 139 1.85 -6.39 11.67
N CYS A 140 2.49 -6.58 12.80
CA CYS A 140 3.39 -5.59 13.39
C CYS A 140 4.69 -6.21 13.86
N GLY A 141 5.72 -5.37 13.89
CA GLY A 141 6.97 -5.66 14.55
C GLY A 141 7.99 -6.36 13.67
N LYS A 142 9.01 -6.93 14.33
CA LYS A 142 10.22 -7.47 13.70
C LYS A 142 9.95 -8.50 12.61
N LYS A 143 8.94 -9.36 12.81
CA LYS A 143 8.58 -10.42 11.85
C LYS A 143 8.15 -9.86 10.49
N TYR A 144 7.59 -8.66 10.48
CA TYR A 144 7.03 -8.03 9.29
C TYR A 144 7.85 -6.84 8.79
N THR A 145 9.10 -6.71 9.23
CA THR A 145 9.97 -5.63 8.78
C THR A 145 10.32 -5.81 7.32
N LEU A 146 10.01 -4.78 6.52
CA LEU A 146 10.32 -4.76 5.10
C LEU A 146 11.71 -4.20 4.88
N ILE A 147 12.62 -5.06 4.46
CA ILE A 147 14.00 -4.71 4.13
C ILE A 147 14.28 -5.07 2.68
N ARG A 148 15.32 -4.47 2.11
CA ARG A 148 15.73 -4.76 0.75
C ARG A 148 16.05 -6.25 0.59
N ASP A 149 15.78 -6.79 -0.59
CA ASP A 149 15.95 -8.22 -0.88
C ASP A 149 17.34 -8.75 -0.56
N GLU A 150 18.39 -7.96 -0.81
CA GLU A 150 19.76 -8.34 -0.49
C GLU A 150 19.93 -8.65 1.00
N PHE A 151 19.32 -7.82 1.86
CA PHE A 151 19.37 -8.02 3.30
C PHE A 151 18.54 -9.22 3.74
N LYS A 152 17.39 -9.44 3.10
CA LYS A 152 16.56 -10.60 3.38
C LYS A 152 17.30 -11.89 3.07
N LYS A 153 17.96 -11.96 1.92
CA LYS A 153 18.75 -13.12 1.52
C LYS A 153 19.87 -13.41 2.50
N ILE A 154 20.55 -12.39 2.99
CA ILE A 154 21.62 -12.53 3.97
C ILE A 154 21.07 -13.04 5.30
N LYS A 155 19.92 -12.56 5.74
CA LYS A 155 19.33 -12.96 7.03
C LYS A 155 18.77 -14.37 7.03
N ILE A 156 18.28 -14.84 5.90
CA ILE A 156 17.71 -16.17 5.77
C ILE A 156 18.79 -17.24 5.73
N LYS A 157 19.95 -16.89 5.24
CA LYS A 157 21.12 -17.78 5.18
C LYS A 157 21.87 -17.82 6.50
#